data_84b422cbe2d3b04738055a44027561eb
#
_entry.id   84b422cbe2d3b04738055a44027561eb
#
_cell.length_a   1.000
_cell.length_b   1.000
_cell.length_c   1.000
_cell.angle_alpha   90.00
_cell.angle_beta   90.00
_cell.angle_gamma   90.00
#
_symmetry.space_group_name_H-M   'P 1'
#
loop_
_entity.id
_entity.type
_entity.pdbx_description
1 polymer ?
#
loop_
_entity_poly.entity_id
_entity_poly.type
_entity_poly.pdbx_seq_one_letter_code
_entity_poly.pdbx_strand_id
1 'polypeptide(L)'
;MQSGEFVILLDPIESSSGLTAPRFKYDAVIKTLNPFPPAFDAGKDSIINVCGAGEYNFNNNNLKGFVVSEESADKFLKTVYWLEMEGINFCFLGHISQALSPEIMEGLNGIDVLVFPAGGDPFLDQKTAVKLIKQIQPKIAIPTFYKVPGLKRKAEDVKKFLDEIDASKIEKTEKLTIKKKDIEDTKPTKIVVLTI
;
A
#
# COMPACT_ATOMS: atom_id res chain seq x y z
N MET A 1 -6.81 -6.52 -4.01
CA MET A 1 -6.75 -7.59 -2.98
C MET A 1 -8.10 -8.32 -2.98
N GLN A 2 -8.11 -9.59 -2.59
CA GLN A 2 -9.36 -10.37 -2.58
C GLN A 2 -9.35 -11.33 -1.40
N SER A 3 -10.49 -11.44 -0.70
CA SER A 3 -10.77 -12.40 0.36
C SER A 3 -12.15 -13.02 0.07
N GLY A 4 -12.18 -14.30 -0.23
CA GLY A 4 -13.38 -14.96 -0.76
C GLY A 4 -13.89 -14.26 -2.03
N GLU A 5 -15.13 -13.78 -1.99
CA GLU A 5 -15.73 -13.00 -3.10
C GLU A 5 -15.53 -11.49 -2.96
N PHE A 6 -15.07 -11.00 -1.80
CA PHE A 6 -14.88 -9.58 -1.52
C PHE A 6 -13.59 -9.04 -2.11
N VAL A 7 -13.69 -8.02 -2.96
CA VAL A 7 -12.56 -7.43 -3.70
C VAL A 7 -12.32 -6.00 -3.27
N ILE A 8 -11.09 -5.70 -2.85
CA ILE A 8 -10.62 -4.36 -2.50
C ILE A 8 -9.68 -3.85 -3.58
N LEU A 9 -9.99 -2.69 -4.14
CA LEU A 9 -9.12 -1.94 -5.05
C LEU A 9 -8.34 -0.89 -4.25
N LEU A 10 -7.01 -1.03 -4.22
CA LEU A 10 -6.11 -0.08 -3.57
C LEU A 10 -5.50 0.86 -4.59
N ASP A 11 -5.54 2.16 -4.34
CA ASP A 11 -4.99 3.23 -5.17
C ASP A 11 -5.27 3.01 -6.67
N PRO A 12 -6.51 3.22 -7.12
CA PRO A 12 -6.92 3.04 -8.51
C PRO A 12 -6.00 3.78 -9.48
N ILE A 13 -5.67 3.13 -10.59
CA ILE A 13 -4.86 3.73 -11.65
C ILE A 13 -5.60 4.95 -12.22
N GLU A 14 -4.95 6.11 -12.16
CA GLU A 14 -5.46 7.34 -12.77
C GLU A 14 -5.30 7.33 -14.30
N SER A 15 -6.26 7.91 -15.01
CA SER A 15 -6.22 8.02 -16.47
C SER A 15 -4.99 8.79 -16.99
N SER A 16 -4.47 9.73 -16.19
CA SER A 16 -3.26 10.52 -16.48
C SER A 16 -1.98 9.69 -16.45
N SER A 17 -1.97 8.55 -15.77
CA SER A 17 -0.78 7.70 -15.55
C SER A 17 -0.20 7.09 -16.83
N GLY A 18 -1.00 6.95 -17.89
CA GLY A 18 -0.66 6.24 -19.11
C GLY A 18 -0.85 4.73 -19.04
N LEU A 19 -1.24 4.22 -17.87
CA LEU A 19 -1.54 2.81 -17.67
C LEU A 19 -3.02 2.53 -17.91
N THR A 20 -3.34 1.31 -18.29
CA THR A 20 -4.73 0.86 -18.45
C THR A 20 -5.24 0.31 -17.13
N ALA A 21 -6.33 0.87 -16.62
CA ALA A 21 -6.98 0.36 -15.41
C ALA A 21 -7.55 -1.05 -15.67
N PRO A 22 -7.36 -1.99 -14.75
CA PRO A 22 -7.92 -3.33 -14.88
C PRO A 22 -9.46 -3.29 -14.85
N ARG A 23 -10.09 -4.16 -15.64
CA ARG A 23 -11.55 -4.24 -15.76
C ARG A 23 -12.07 -5.41 -14.93
N PHE A 24 -12.26 -5.21 -13.64
CA PHE A 24 -12.92 -6.17 -12.75
C PHE A 24 -13.87 -5.44 -11.81
N LYS A 25 -14.81 -6.19 -11.23
CA LYS A 25 -15.70 -5.67 -10.19
C LYS A 25 -14.94 -5.63 -8.86
N TYR A 26 -15.19 -4.60 -8.06
CA TYR A 26 -14.67 -4.44 -6.72
C TYR A 26 -15.76 -3.91 -5.78
N ASP A 27 -15.67 -4.26 -4.52
CA ASP A 27 -16.66 -3.95 -3.48
C ASP A 27 -16.21 -2.76 -2.62
N ALA A 28 -14.89 -2.55 -2.51
CA ALA A 28 -14.32 -1.44 -1.77
C ALA A 28 -13.16 -0.79 -2.53
N VAL A 29 -12.99 0.52 -2.35
CA VAL A 29 -11.85 1.31 -2.83
C VAL A 29 -11.18 1.98 -1.64
N ILE A 30 -9.87 1.80 -1.53
CA ILE A 30 -9.02 2.47 -0.55
C ILE A 30 -8.05 3.37 -1.31
N LYS A 31 -8.02 4.67 -0.99
CA LYS A 31 -7.09 5.63 -1.59
C LYS A 31 -6.16 6.20 -0.54
N THR A 32 -4.86 6.10 -0.75
CA THR A 32 -3.85 6.67 0.14
C THR A 32 -3.59 8.16 -0.12
N LEU A 33 -4.04 8.67 -1.27
CA LEU A 33 -4.06 10.09 -1.62
C LEU A 33 -5.49 10.49 -1.96
N ASN A 34 -6.06 11.38 -1.18
CA ASN A 34 -7.43 11.86 -1.33
C ASN A 34 -7.48 13.37 -1.52
N PRO A 35 -8.41 13.91 -2.34
CA PRO A 35 -8.68 15.34 -2.34
C PRO A 35 -9.18 15.77 -0.95
N PHE A 36 -8.92 17.03 -0.58
CA PHE A 36 -9.46 17.63 0.64
C PHE A 36 -10.20 18.94 0.28
N PRO A 37 -11.45 19.14 0.74
CA PRO A 37 -12.27 18.16 1.48
C PRO A 37 -12.59 16.90 0.65
N PRO A 38 -12.81 15.75 1.31
CA PRO A 38 -13.12 14.52 0.61
C PRO A 38 -14.34 14.67 -0.30
N ALA A 39 -14.19 14.31 -1.56
CA ALA A 39 -15.32 14.23 -2.47
C ALA A 39 -15.96 12.83 -2.35
N PHE A 40 -17.16 12.77 -1.84
CA PHE A 40 -17.97 11.56 -1.82
C PHE A 40 -18.71 11.44 -3.16
N ASP A 41 -18.40 10.40 -3.91
CA ASP A 41 -19.19 10.06 -5.10
C ASP A 41 -20.47 9.35 -4.67
N ALA A 42 -21.54 10.13 -4.52
CA ALA A 42 -22.87 9.63 -4.13
C ALA A 42 -23.55 8.76 -5.22
N GLY A 43 -22.88 8.53 -6.35
CA GLY A 43 -23.49 7.90 -7.52
C GLY A 43 -23.34 6.38 -7.63
N LYS A 44 -22.61 5.73 -6.71
CA LYS A 44 -22.40 4.27 -6.72
C LYS A 44 -22.66 3.69 -5.34
N ASP A 45 -23.90 3.58 -4.96
CA ASP A 45 -24.36 3.13 -3.63
C ASP A 45 -23.90 1.72 -3.20
N SER A 46 -23.24 0.96 -4.07
CA SER A 46 -22.79 -0.40 -3.79
C SER A 46 -21.29 -0.53 -3.50
N ILE A 47 -20.48 0.53 -3.66
CA ILE A 47 -19.04 0.48 -3.48
C ILE A 47 -18.64 1.24 -2.21
N ILE A 48 -17.93 0.55 -1.31
CA ILE A 48 -17.39 1.16 -0.09
C ILE A 48 -16.20 2.05 -0.48
N ASN A 49 -16.31 3.36 -0.25
CA ASN A 49 -15.23 4.31 -0.50
C ASN A 49 -14.55 4.69 0.83
N VAL A 50 -13.28 4.34 0.97
CA VAL A 50 -12.45 4.72 2.11
C VAL A 50 -11.63 5.95 1.75
N CYS A 51 -11.87 7.05 2.45
CA CYS A 51 -11.25 8.35 2.20
C CYS A 51 -10.72 8.96 3.50
N GLY A 52 -9.40 8.96 3.68
CA GLY A 52 -8.74 9.65 4.78
C GLY A 52 -8.67 8.85 6.08
N ALA A 53 -8.30 9.55 7.15
CA ALA A 53 -8.13 8.95 8.47
C ALA A 53 -9.47 8.56 9.10
N GLY A 54 -9.41 7.55 9.94
CA GLY A 54 -10.57 7.06 10.69
C GLY A 54 -10.52 5.56 10.91
N GLU A 55 -11.54 5.05 11.58
CA GLU A 55 -11.76 3.62 11.76
C GLU A 55 -12.95 3.18 10.91
N TYR A 56 -12.72 2.15 10.11
CA TYR A 56 -13.70 1.60 9.19
C TYR A 56 -13.87 0.11 9.47
N ASN A 57 -15.11 -0.34 9.47
CA ASN A 57 -15.42 -1.76 9.59
C ASN A 57 -16.36 -2.16 8.45
N PHE A 58 -15.94 -3.11 7.63
CA PHE A 58 -16.72 -3.60 6.51
C PHE A 58 -16.36 -5.05 6.18
N ASN A 59 -17.36 -5.87 5.93
CA ASN A 59 -17.20 -7.28 5.53
C ASN A 59 -16.21 -8.06 6.43
N ASN A 60 -16.34 -7.90 7.76
CA ASN A 60 -15.45 -8.48 8.77
C ASN A 60 -13.97 -8.05 8.66
N ASN A 61 -13.68 -6.95 7.97
CA ASN A 61 -12.35 -6.35 7.92
C ASN A 61 -12.33 -5.10 8.79
N ASN A 62 -11.25 -4.93 9.54
CA ASN A 62 -10.98 -3.73 10.35
C ASN A 62 -9.92 -2.90 9.64
N LEU A 63 -10.22 -1.64 9.35
CA LEU A 63 -9.27 -0.74 8.70
C LEU A 63 -9.13 0.53 9.52
N LYS A 64 -7.88 0.97 9.71
CA LYS A 64 -7.54 2.24 10.36
C LYS A 64 -6.71 3.09 9.42
N GLY A 65 -7.09 4.35 9.26
CA GLY A 65 -6.35 5.34 8.48
C GLY A 65 -5.67 6.36 9.38
N PHE A 66 -4.41 6.66 9.09
CA PHE A 66 -3.59 7.66 9.79
C PHE A 66 -3.22 8.75 8.81
N VAL A 67 -3.59 10.01 9.09
CA VAL A 67 -3.16 11.16 8.25
C VAL A 67 -1.67 11.38 8.42
N VAL A 68 -0.97 11.54 7.32
CA VAL A 68 0.42 12.00 7.29
C VAL A 68 0.39 13.52 7.18
N SER A 69 0.28 14.19 8.31
CA SER A 69 0.04 15.66 8.38
C SER A 69 1.15 16.45 7.71
N GLU A 70 2.40 16.01 7.88
CA GLU A 70 3.61 16.68 7.34
C GLU A 70 3.67 16.62 5.81
N GLU A 71 2.91 15.70 5.19
CA GLU A 71 2.86 15.52 3.75
C GLU A 71 1.48 15.82 3.16
N SER A 72 0.54 16.27 3.97
CA SER A 72 -0.81 16.69 3.55
C SER A 72 -0.88 18.21 3.36
N ALA A 73 -1.84 18.67 2.58
CA ALA A 73 -2.04 20.10 2.30
C ALA A 73 -3.54 20.42 2.20
N ASP A 74 -3.87 21.72 2.08
CA ASP A 74 -5.27 22.20 2.00
C ASP A 74 -6.10 21.59 0.86
N LYS A 75 -5.44 20.96 -0.13
CA LYS A 75 -6.10 20.38 -1.30
C LYS A 75 -6.09 18.86 -1.32
N PHE A 76 -5.30 18.22 -0.48
CA PHE A 76 -5.19 16.76 -0.44
C PHE A 76 -4.73 16.24 0.91
N LEU A 77 -5.13 15.01 1.22
CA LEU A 77 -4.66 14.25 2.38
C LEU A 77 -3.91 13.01 1.91
N LYS A 78 -2.73 12.78 2.49
CA LYS A 78 -2.03 11.50 2.42
C LYS A 78 -2.38 10.68 3.66
N THR A 79 -2.74 9.44 3.45
CA THR A 79 -3.19 8.53 4.52
C THR A 79 -2.45 7.21 4.42
N VAL A 80 -1.89 6.76 5.52
CA VAL A 80 -1.37 5.40 5.70
C VAL A 80 -2.48 4.56 6.28
N TYR A 81 -2.66 3.34 5.77
CA TYR A 81 -3.70 2.45 6.27
C TYR A 81 -3.12 1.17 6.86
N TRP A 82 -3.69 0.77 7.98
CA TRP A 82 -3.59 -0.55 8.56
C TRP A 82 -4.90 -1.29 8.29
N LEU A 83 -4.82 -2.52 7.78
CA LEU A 83 -5.98 -3.36 7.49
C LEU A 83 -5.77 -4.74 8.08
N GLU A 84 -6.69 -5.19 8.92
CA GLU A 84 -6.82 -6.58 9.30
C GLU A 84 -7.81 -7.30 8.39
N MET A 85 -7.35 -8.34 7.71
CA MET A 85 -8.16 -9.16 6.82
C MET A 85 -7.77 -10.64 6.98
N GLU A 86 -8.72 -11.49 7.33
CA GLU A 86 -8.49 -12.93 7.61
C GLU A 86 -7.40 -13.19 8.68
N GLY A 87 -7.27 -12.28 9.67
CA GLY A 87 -6.27 -12.35 10.72
C GLY A 87 -4.84 -12.07 10.26
N ILE A 88 -4.68 -11.43 9.11
CA ILE A 88 -3.42 -10.93 8.55
C ILE A 88 -3.45 -9.41 8.60
N ASN A 89 -2.39 -8.80 9.12
CA ASN A 89 -2.25 -7.35 9.25
C ASN A 89 -1.47 -6.77 8.07
N PHE A 90 -2.15 -6.01 7.25
CA PHE A 90 -1.57 -5.29 6.11
C PHE A 90 -1.31 -3.83 6.49
N CYS A 91 -0.22 -3.26 5.99
CA CYS A 91 0.03 -1.83 6.01
C CYS A 91 0.24 -1.30 4.60
N PHE A 92 -0.46 -0.23 4.24
CA PHE A 92 -0.35 0.47 2.96
C PHE A 92 0.22 1.85 3.18
N LEU A 93 1.47 2.06 2.79
CA LEU A 93 2.15 3.35 2.91
C LEU A 93 1.76 4.33 1.79
N GLY A 94 1.42 3.80 0.61
CA GLY A 94 0.90 4.57 -0.51
C GLY A 94 1.79 5.72 -0.98
N HIS A 95 1.27 6.94 -0.93
CA HIS A 95 1.89 8.12 -1.55
C HIS A 95 2.87 8.89 -0.65
N ILE A 96 3.40 8.28 0.43
CA ILE A 96 4.36 8.95 1.30
C ILE A 96 5.71 9.19 0.60
N SER A 97 6.40 10.26 1.01
CA SER A 97 7.72 10.65 0.50
C SER A 97 8.79 10.76 1.59
N GLN A 98 8.40 10.64 2.86
CA GLN A 98 9.28 10.73 4.02
C GLN A 98 9.04 9.57 5.00
N ALA A 99 9.90 9.46 6.01
CA ALA A 99 9.69 8.55 7.13
C ALA A 99 8.41 8.92 7.90
N LEU A 100 7.74 7.93 8.43
CA LEU A 100 6.54 8.13 9.24
C LEU A 100 6.89 8.74 10.60
N SER A 101 5.96 9.54 11.14
CA SER A 101 6.09 10.06 12.50
C SER A 101 6.03 8.95 13.54
N PRO A 102 6.61 9.15 14.75
CA PRO A 102 6.55 8.16 15.83
C PRO A 102 5.12 7.72 16.17
N GLU A 103 4.17 8.64 16.17
CA GLU A 103 2.77 8.38 16.49
C GLU A 103 2.13 7.42 15.48
N ILE A 104 2.41 7.59 14.19
CA ILE A 104 1.92 6.66 13.16
C ILE A 104 2.61 5.31 13.33
N MET A 105 3.93 5.30 13.56
CA MET A 105 4.69 4.06 13.76
C MET A 105 4.17 3.24 14.96
N GLU A 106 3.80 3.89 16.07
CA GLU A 106 3.18 3.24 17.23
C GLU A 106 1.83 2.59 16.87
N GLY A 107 1.06 3.21 15.96
CA GLY A 107 -0.20 2.67 15.47
C GLY A 107 -0.06 1.48 14.52
N LEU A 108 1.14 1.24 13.98
CA LEU A 108 1.42 0.20 12.97
C LEU A 108 2.08 -1.06 13.58
N ASN A 109 1.61 -1.50 14.73
CA ASN A 109 2.16 -2.69 15.38
C ASN A 109 1.70 -4.00 14.72
N GLY A 110 2.58 -5.00 14.69
CA GLY A 110 2.24 -6.36 14.28
C GLY A 110 1.92 -6.51 12.79
N ILE A 111 2.58 -5.72 11.93
CA ILE A 111 2.37 -5.78 10.47
C ILE A 111 2.95 -7.08 9.91
N ASP A 112 2.12 -7.86 9.23
CA ASP A 112 2.53 -9.05 8.51
C ASP A 112 2.94 -8.72 7.07
N VAL A 113 2.18 -7.86 6.39
CA VAL A 113 2.40 -7.50 4.99
C VAL A 113 2.50 -5.98 4.85
N LEU A 114 3.64 -5.49 4.38
CA LEU A 114 3.89 -4.08 4.10
C LEU A 114 3.84 -3.83 2.59
N VAL A 115 2.97 -2.94 2.15
CA VAL A 115 2.91 -2.42 0.78
C VAL A 115 3.43 -0.99 0.79
N PHE A 116 4.50 -0.72 0.05
CA PHE A 116 5.24 0.54 0.15
C PHE A 116 5.72 1.07 -1.20
N PRO A 117 5.89 2.39 -1.36
CA PRO A 117 6.39 2.96 -2.59
C PRO A 117 7.91 2.74 -2.72
N ALA A 118 8.35 2.22 -3.89
CA ALA A 118 9.74 1.93 -4.22
C ALA A 118 10.21 2.61 -5.52
N GLY A 119 9.46 3.57 -6.00
CA GLY A 119 9.76 4.27 -7.26
C GLY A 119 10.63 5.52 -7.13
N GLY A 120 11.13 5.83 -5.93
CA GLY A 120 11.87 7.07 -5.70
C GLY A 120 11.01 8.33 -5.87
N ASP A 121 11.65 9.48 -6.05
CA ASP A 121 10.94 10.76 -6.22
C ASP A 121 9.79 10.68 -7.23
N PRO A 122 8.56 11.12 -6.87
CA PRO A 122 8.14 11.92 -5.70
C PRO A 122 7.74 11.12 -4.45
N PHE A 123 8.08 9.86 -4.35
CA PHE A 123 7.82 8.99 -3.20
C PHE A 123 9.08 8.77 -2.35
N LEU A 124 9.04 7.77 -1.47
CA LEU A 124 10.17 7.38 -0.63
C LEU A 124 11.44 7.13 -1.46
N ASP A 125 12.56 7.67 -0.99
CA ASP A 125 13.86 7.22 -1.47
C ASP A 125 14.16 5.79 -0.98
N GLN A 126 15.04 5.10 -1.68
CA GLN A 126 15.30 3.68 -1.46
C GLN A 126 15.84 3.40 -0.05
N LYS A 127 16.69 4.28 0.47
CA LYS A 127 17.29 4.12 1.82
C LYS A 127 16.24 4.28 2.91
N THR A 128 15.33 5.24 2.75
CA THR A 128 14.21 5.44 3.68
C THR A 128 13.26 4.26 3.64
N ALA A 129 12.94 3.72 2.45
CA ALA A 129 12.14 2.51 2.31
C ALA A 129 12.77 1.31 3.04
N VAL A 130 14.08 1.08 2.87
CA VAL A 130 14.80 0.01 3.58
C VAL A 130 14.78 0.22 5.10
N LYS A 131 14.94 1.47 5.59
CA LYS A 131 14.84 1.78 7.02
C LYS A 131 13.47 1.45 7.58
N LEU A 132 12.39 1.83 6.89
CA LEU A 132 11.02 1.52 7.32
C LEU A 132 10.77 0.01 7.38
N ILE A 133 11.23 -0.76 6.39
CA ILE A 133 11.13 -2.23 6.42
C ILE A 133 11.86 -2.80 7.64
N LYS A 134 13.06 -2.30 7.95
CA LYS A 134 13.83 -2.74 9.13
C LYS A 134 13.19 -2.36 10.46
N GLN A 135 12.45 -1.24 10.52
CA GLN A 135 11.74 -0.80 11.71
C GLN A 135 10.43 -1.58 11.91
N ILE A 136 9.63 -1.73 10.85
CA ILE A 136 8.34 -2.42 10.90
C ILE A 136 8.52 -3.94 11.01
N GLN A 137 9.58 -4.50 10.40
CA GLN A 137 9.89 -5.93 10.36
C GLN A 137 8.73 -6.81 9.86
N PRO A 138 8.10 -6.47 8.73
CA PRO A 138 7.00 -7.27 8.19
C PRO A 138 7.50 -8.65 7.76
N LYS A 139 6.60 -9.62 7.65
CA LYS A 139 6.91 -10.94 7.10
C LYS A 139 7.11 -10.87 5.58
N ILE A 140 6.25 -10.08 4.93
CA ILE A 140 6.28 -9.84 3.49
C ILE A 140 6.31 -8.34 3.24
N ALA A 141 7.19 -7.88 2.33
CA ALA A 141 7.21 -6.50 1.85
C ALA A 141 7.03 -6.46 0.34
N ILE A 142 6.06 -5.67 -0.11
CA ILE A 142 5.63 -5.56 -1.52
C ILE A 142 5.94 -4.16 -2.02
N PRO A 143 6.97 -3.97 -2.88
CA PRO A 143 7.23 -2.69 -3.50
C PRO A 143 6.15 -2.33 -4.53
N THR A 144 5.76 -1.06 -4.56
CA THR A 144 4.80 -0.48 -5.51
C THR A 144 5.34 0.83 -6.08
N PHE A 145 4.57 1.48 -6.97
CA PHE A 145 4.88 2.78 -7.55
C PHE A 145 6.22 2.89 -8.31
N TYR A 146 6.92 1.79 -8.56
CA TYR A 146 8.13 1.75 -9.38
C TYR A 146 7.83 1.84 -10.87
N LYS A 147 8.86 2.00 -11.69
CA LYS A 147 8.76 2.14 -13.14
C LYS A 147 8.25 0.85 -13.78
N VAL A 148 7.18 0.97 -14.56
CA VAL A 148 6.63 -0.11 -15.40
C VAL A 148 6.43 0.40 -16.83
N PRO A 149 6.36 -0.49 -17.84
CA PRO A 149 6.09 -0.10 -19.23
C PRO A 149 4.79 0.71 -19.34
N GLY A 150 4.81 1.79 -20.13
CA GLY A 150 3.65 2.67 -20.36
C GLY A 150 3.43 3.73 -19.29
N LEU A 151 4.07 3.67 -18.13
CA LEU A 151 3.95 4.69 -17.08
C LEU A 151 4.55 6.02 -17.54
N LYS A 152 3.72 7.07 -17.60
CA LYS A 152 4.13 8.44 -17.99
C LYS A 152 4.87 9.19 -16.86
N ARG A 153 4.50 8.89 -15.60
CA ARG A 153 5.13 9.48 -14.43
C ARG A 153 6.60 9.05 -14.33
N LYS A 154 7.48 9.97 -13.89
CA LYS A 154 8.85 9.62 -13.51
C LYS A 154 8.80 8.62 -12.35
N ALA A 155 9.54 7.56 -12.47
CA ALA A 155 9.74 6.58 -11.41
C ALA A 155 11.04 5.83 -11.65
N GLU A 156 11.67 5.39 -10.58
CA GLU A 156 12.84 4.53 -10.62
C GLU A 156 12.44 3.07 -10.82
N ASP A 157 13.35 2.30 -11.42
CA ASP A 157 13.20 0.85 -11.53
C ASP A 157 13.27 0.19 -10.15
N VAL A 158 12.46 -0.84 -9.93
CA VAL A 158 12.44 -1.60 -8.68
C VAL A 158 13.82 -2.19 -8.33
N LYS A 159 14.67 -2.41 -9.32
CA LYS A 159 16.04 -2.90 -9.13
C LYS A 159 16.84 -2.02 -8.19
N LYS A 160 16.68 -0.68 -8.27
CA LYS A 160 17.37 0.25 -7.35
C LYS A 160 17.04 -0.04 -5.88
N PHE A 161 15.77 -0.33 -5.57
CA PHE A 161 15.38 -0.75 -4.23
C PHE A 161 15.99 -2.12 -3.88
N LEU A 162 15.94 -3.08 -4.80
CA LEU A 162 16.47 -4.42 -4.57
C LEU A 162 18.00 -4.42 -4.35
N ASP A 163 18.72 -3.49 -4.97
CA ASP A 163 20.16 -3.32 -4.78
C ASP A 163 20.52 -2.71 -3.39
N GLU A 164 19.59 -1.94 -2.79
CA GLU A 164 19.79 -1.33 -1.45
C GLU A 164 19.38 -2.25 -0.29
N ILE A 165 18.47 -3.20 -0.55
CA ILE A 165 18.02 -4.15 0.46
C ILE A 165 18.77 -5.45 0.35
N ASP A 166 19.52 -5.80 1.41
CA ASP A 166 20.13 -7.13 1.54
C ASP A 166 19.03 -8.15 1.92
N ALA A 167 18.26 -8.57 0.92
CA ALA A 167 17.17 -9.52 1.10
C ALA A 167 17.60 -10.91 0.64
N SER A 168 17.59 -11.86 1.56
CA SER A 168 17.92 -13.27 1.26
C SER A 168 16.79 -13.96 0.46
N LYS A 169 15.60 -13.38 0.43
CA LYS A 169 14.42 -13.95 -0.24
C LYS A 169 13.70 -12.90 -1.09
N ILE A 170 13.89 -12.98 -2.40
CA ILE A 170 13.19 -12.15 -3.38
C ILE A 170 12.37 -13.09 -4.27
N GLU A 171 11.07 -12.82 -4.39
CA GLU A 171 10.17 -13.52 -5.30
C GLU A 171 9.57 -12.53 -6.30
N LYS A 172 9.44 -12.95 -7.57
CA LYS A 172 8.71 -12.22 -8.61
C LYS A 172 7.52 -13.06 -9.04
N THR A 173 6.34 -12.48 -9.02
CA THR A 173 5.09 -13.17 -9.38
C THR A 173 4.05 -12.20 -9.90
N GLU A 174 3.16 -12.65 -10.78
CA GLU A 174 1.99 -11.88 -11.24
C GLU A 174 0.87 -11.87 -10.20
N LYS A 175 0.81 -12.90 -9.34
CA LYS A 175 -0.21 -13.06 -8.33
C LYS A 175 0.38 -13.62 -7.05
N LEU A 176 0.10 -12.96 -5.93
CA LEU A 176 0.48 -13.43 -4.60
C LEU A 176 -0.76 -13.93 -3.86
N THR A 177 -0.72 -15.16 -3.41
CA THR A 177 -1.70 -15.73 -2.48
C THR A 177 -1.05 -15.89 -1.12
N ILE A 178 -1.68 -15.37 -0.07
CA ILE A 178 -1.16 -15.37 1.29
C ILE A 178 -2.17 -16.10 2.19
N LYS A 179 -1.69 -17.06 2.96
CA LYS A 179 -2.45 -17.69 4.04
C LYS A 179 -1.74 -17.41 5.37
N LYS A 180 -2.49 -17.25 6.45
CA LYS A 180 -1.93 -16.96 7.78
C LYS A 180 -0.80 -17.91 8.17
N LYS A 181 -0.97 -19.21 7.97
CA LYS A 181 0.06 -20.24 8.23
C LYS A 181 1.35 -20.03 7.44
N ASP A 182 1.28 -19.46 6.24
CA ASP A 182 2.45 -19.26 5.38
C ASP A 182 3.30 -18.09 5.85
N ILE A 183 2.74 -17.23 6.71
CA ILE A 183 3.39 -16.02 7.25
C ILE A 183 4.09 -16.31 8.56
N GLU A 184 3.54 -17.20 9.41
CA GLU A 184 4.04 -17.47 10.76
C GLU A 184 5.50 -17.90 10.77
N ASP A 185 5.95 -18.68 9.78
CA ASP A 185 7.32 -19.18 9.64
C ASP A 185 8.25 -18.30 8.81
N THR A 186 7.77 -17.12 8.35
CA THR A 186 8.56 -16.26 7.44
C THR A 186 9.52 -15.37 8.21
N LYS A 187 10.79 -15.78 8.32
CA LYS A 187 11.93 -14.96 8.77
C LYS A 187 13.15 -15.32 7.90
N PRO A 188 13.94 -14.36 7.44
CA PRO A 188 13.77 -12.89 7.44
C PRO A 188 12.64 -12.42 6.51
N THR A 189 12.37 -11.10 6.48
CA THR A 189 11.37 -10.48 5.59
C THR A 189 11.56 -10.93 4.14
N LYS A 190 10.48 -11.40 3.53
CA LYS A 190 10.41 -11.79 2.12
C LYS A 190 10.00 -10.60 1.27
N ILE A 191 10.76 -10.29 0.23
CA ILE A 191 10.39 -9.25 -0.75
C ILE A 191 9.63 -9.91 -1.90
N VAL A 192 8.43 -9.43 -2.18
CA VAL A 192 7.61 -9.94 -3.28
C VAL A 192 7.33 -8.83 -4.28
N VAL A 193 7.92 -8.93 -5.47
CA VAL A 193 7.71 -7.99 -6.57
C VAL A 193 6.57 -8.51 -7.44
N LEU A 194 5.46 -7.78 -7.46
CA LEU A 194 4.33 -8.10 -8.33
C LEU A 194 4.63 -7.57 -9.75
N THR A 195 4.69 -8.46 -10.71
CA THR A 195 4.94 -8.14 -12.13
C THR A 195 3.63 -7.97 -12.88
N ILE A 196 3.66 -7.17 -13.96
CA ILE A 196 2.53 -6.92 -14.86
C ILE A 196 2.74 -7.73 -16.12
#